data_75aff3d24927b0f686309d16b4d62ffe
#
_entry.id   75aff3d24927b0f686309d16b4d62ffe
#
_cell.length_a   1.000
_cell.length_b   1.000
_cell.length_c   1.000
_cell.angle_alpha   90.00
_cell.angle_beta   90.00
_cell.angle_gamma   90.00
#
_symmetry.space_group_name_H-M   'P 1'
#
loop_
_entity.id
_entity.type
_entity.pdbx_description
1 polymer ?
#
loop_
_entity_poly.entity_id
_entity_poly.type
_entity_poly.pdbx_seq_one_letter_code
_entity_poly.pdbx_strand_id
1 'polypeptide(L)'
;MARRPMVNLDGRTAIITGSGKGIGAAVAKCLASHGAAVVINYVHDAASAQRTVEDIHSLGGLAIAVQADVCDESQSSRLVGTAVDSFGGVDILVNNAFGRFSFDPRRRSTFAGGDWDEFGAQIEGCCMVHI
;
A
#
# COMPACT_ATOMS: atom_id res chain seq x y z
N MET A 1 -23.45 -9.50 20.57
CA MET A 1 -22.29 -8.94 21.27
C MET A 1 -21.13 -8.81 20.29
N ALA A 2 -20.74 -7.60 19.92
CA ALA A 2 -19.58 -7.40 19.04
C ALA A 2 -18.32 -7.88 19.79
N ARG A 3 -17.59 -8.85 19.22
CA ARG A 3 -16.28 -9.23 19.76
C ARG A 3 -15.37 -8.02 19.71
N ARG A 4 -14.85 -7.60 20.86
CA ARG A 4 -13.74 -6.65 20.90
C ARG A 4 -12.61 -7.20 20.03
N PRO A 5 -12.04 -6.41 19.11
CA PRO A 5 -10.89 -6.87 18.34
C PRO A 5 -9.78 -7.29 19.33
N MET A 6 -9.14 -8.44 19.07
CA MET A 6 -8.05 -8.94 19.90
C MET A 6 -6.82 -8.02 19.88
N VAL A 7 -6.75 -7.12 18.90
CA VAL A 7 -5.69 -6.14 18.72
C VAL A 7 -6.33 -4.75 18.70
N ASN A 8 -5.81 -3.83 19.49
CA ASN A 8 -6.19 -2.41 19.47
C ASN A 8 -5.04 -1.60 18.86
N LEU A 9 -5.35 -0.88 17.78
CA LEU A 9 -4.41 -0.02 17.06
C LEU A 9 -4.78 1.47 17.22
N ASP A 10 -5.59 1.83 18.22
CA ASP A 10 -5.94 3.22 18.47
C ASP A 10 -4.68 4.08 18.64
N GLY A 11 -4.64 5.21 17.94
CA GLY A 11 -3.50 6.11 17.95
C GLY A 11 -2.28 5.64 17.14
N ARG A 12 -2.36 4.49 16.48
CA ARG A 12 -1.32 4.02 15.55
C ARG A 12 -1.61 4.50 14.14
N THR A 13 -0.54 4.76 13.39
CA THR A 13 -0.60 5.15 11.99
C THR A 13 0.05 4.09 11.12
N ALA A 14 -0.66 3.67 10.09
CA ALA A 14 -0.17 2.69 9.12
C ALA A 14 -0.07 3.30 7.72
N ILE A 15 1.07 3.08 7.06
CA ILE A 15 1.21 3.29 5.61
C ILE A 15 1.09 1.94 4.92
N ILE A 16 0.23 1.84 3.92
CA ILE A 16 0.12 0.65 3.08
C ILE A 16 0.40 1.05 1.65
N THR A 17 1.49 0.55 1.07
CA THR A 17 1.86 0.89 -0.29
C THR A 17 0.98 0.16 -1.31
N GLY A 18 0.61 0.84 -2.40
CA GLY A 18 -0.25 0.27 -3.44
C GLY A 18 -1.63 -0.16 -2.94
N SER A 19 -2.24 0.61 -2.04
CA SER A 19 -3.44 0.20 -1.30
C SER A 19 -4.76 0.79 -1.82
N GLY A 20 -4.76 1.37 -3.00
CA GLY A 20 -5.99 1.90 -3.61
C GLY A 20 -7.01 0.82 -3.95
N LYS A 21 -6.59 -0.41 -4.16
CA LYS A 21 -7.44 -1.56 -4.53
C LYS A 21 -6.82 -2.89 -4.11
N GLY A 22 -7.57 -3.98 -4.33
CA GLY A 22 -7.09 -5.35 -4.12
C GLY A 22 -6.68 -5.65 -2.68
N ILE A 23 -5.57 -6.38 -2.52
CA ILE A 23 -5.07 -6.84 -1.22
C ILE A 23 -4.71 -5.66 -0.31
N GLY A 24 -4.03 -4.64 -0.86
CA GLY A 24 -3.65 -3.45 -0.08
C GLY A 24 -4.85 -2.71 0.49
N ALA A 25 -5.92 -2.55 -0.28
CA ALA A 25 -7.17 -1.93 0.20
C ALA A 25 -7.84 -2.77 1.30
N ALA A 26 -7.84 -4.10 1.16
CA ALA A 26 -8.36 -4.99 2.19
C ALA A 26 -7.56 -4.91 3.50
N VAL A 27 -6.23 -4.87 3.41
CA VAL A 27 -5.34 -4.68 4.57
C VAL A 27 -5.61 -3.33 5.22
N ALA A 28 -5.72 -2.25 4.45
CA ALA A 28 -6.00 -0.91 4.98
C ALA A 28 -7.33 -0.85 5.74
N LYS A 29 -8.39 -1.41 5.17
CA LYS A 29 -9.70 -1.50 5.83
C LYS A 29 -9.64 -2.33 7.11
N CYS A 30 -8.89 -3.43 7.11
CA CYS A 30 -8.67 -4.26 8.30
C CYS A 30 -7.96 -3.48 9.40
N LEU A 31 -6.84 -2.82 9.12
CA LEU A 31 -6.10 -2.02 10.10
C LEU A 31 -6.95 -0.86 10.64
N ALA A 32 -7.69 -0.17 9.76
CA ALA A 32 -8.60 0.90 10.17
C ALA A 32 -9.73 0.38 11.08
N SER A 33 -10.27 -0.81 10.83
CA SER A 33 -11.29 -1.42 11.68
C SER A 33 -10.79 -1.77 13.09
N HIS A 34 -9.46 -1.84 13.28
CA HIS A 34 -8.81 -2.04 14.57
C HIS A 34 -8.35 -0.72 15.21
N GLY A 35 -8.69 0.43 14.63
CA GLY A 35 -8.44 1.76 15.19
C GLY A 35 -7.24 2.51 14.62
N ALA A 36 -6.48 1.92 13.70
CA ALA A 36 -5.36 2.63 13.07
C ALA A 36 -5.85 3.75 12.15
N ALA A 37 -5.14 4.88 12.14
CA ALA A 37 -5.19 5.83 11.05
C ALA A 37 -4.39 5.27 9.87
N VAL A 38 -4.94 5.29 8.66
CA VAL A 38 -4.30 4.65 7.51
C VAL A 38 -4.01 5.62 6.37
N VAL A 39 -2.86 5.44 5.75
CA VAL A 39 -2.43 6.16 4.55
C VAL A 39 -2.53 5.21 3.37
N ILE A 40 -3.44 5.52 2.45
CA ILE A 40 -3.67 4.81 1.21
C ILE A 40 -2.72 5.38 0.17
N ASN A 41 -1.65 4.64 -0.14
CA ASN A 41 -0.72 5.04 -1.18
C ASN A 41 -1.15 4.50 -2.54
N TYR A 42 -1.01 5.32 -3.57
CA TYR A 42 -1.25 4.96 -4.96
C TYR A 42 -0.29 5.70 -5.89
N VAL A 43 -0.15 5.22 -7.12
CA VAL A 43 0.66 5.88 -8.17
C VAL A 43 -0.23 6.54 -9.21
N HIS A 44 -1.16 5.82 -9.82
CA HIS A 44 -1.96 6.29 -10.96
C HIS A 44 -3.47 6.31 -10.73
N ASP A 45 -4.00 5.39 -9.92
CA ASP A 45 -5.43 5.19 -9.75
C ASP A 45 -5.97 5.95 -8.52
N ALA A 46 -6.06 7.27 -8.66
CA ALA A 46 -6.59 8.14 -7.62
C ALA A 46 -8.05 7.82 -7.27
N ALA A 47 -8.85 7.42 -8.24
CA ALA A 47 -10.27 7.13 -8.03
C ALA A 47 -10.47 5.90 -7.13
N SER A 48 -9.69 4.85 -7.32
CA SER A 48 -9.73 3.67 -6.45
C SER A 48 -9.21 3.97 -5.04
N ALA A 49 -8.14 4.77 -4.93
CA ALA A 49 -7.62 5.20 -3.63
C ALA A 49 -8.66 6.02 -2.86
N GLN A 50 -9.33 6.95 -3.52
CA GLN A 50 -10.37 7.77 -2.91
C GLN A 50 -11.57 6.93 -2.45
N ARG A 51 -12.01 5.96 -3.25
CA ARG A 51 -13.08 5.02 -2.84
C ARG A 51 -12.70 4.23 -1.58
N THR A 52 -11.47 3.77 -1.49
CA THR A 52 -10.98 3.06 -0.30
C THR A 52 -10.99 3.96 0.93
N VAL A 53 -10.60 5.23 0.79
CA VAL A 53 -10.68 6.23 1.87
C VAL A 53 -12.15 6.45 2.30
N GLU A 54 -13.06 6.62 1.35
CA GLU A 54 -14.49 6.83 1.62
C GLU A 54 -15.12 5.63 2.32
N ASP A 55 -14.77 4.41 1.91
CA ASP A 55 -15.21 3.18 2.57
C ASP A 55 -14.77 3.15 4.05
N ILE A 56 -13.52 3.53 4.32
CA ILE A 56 -12.98 3.58 5.69
C ILE A 56 -13.69 4.66 6.50
N HIS A 57 -13.87 5.85 5.94
CA HIS A 57 -14.60 6.94 6.62
C HIS A 57 -16.04 6.57 6.93
N SER A 58 -16.73 5.85 6.02
CA SER A 58 -18.12 5.41 6.22
C SER A 58 -18.26 4.44 7.40
N LEU A 59 -17.19 3.76 7.77
CA LEU A 59 -17.11 2.85 8.92
C LEU A 59 -16.55 3.53 10.18
N GLY A 60 -16.34 4.85 10.14
CA GLY A 60 -15.85 5.65 11.27
C GLY A 60 -14.33 5.62 11.44
N GLY A 61 -13.57 5.10 10.47
CA GLY A 61 -12.12 5.08 10.48
C GLY A 61 -11.48 6.37 9.97
N LEU A 62 -10.16 6.49 10.15
CA LEU A 62 -9.35 7.60 9.67
C LEU A 62 -8.48 7.14 8.51
N ALA A 63 -8.58 7.83 7.37
CA ALA A 63 -7.78 7.52 6.19
C ALA A 63 -7.50 8.76 5.35
N ILE A 64 -6.36 8.78 4.68
CA ILE A 64 -6.02 9.73 3.62
C ILE A 64 -5.43 8.98 2.43
N ALA A 65 -5.58 9.55 1.23
CA ALA A 65 -4.93 9.04 0.02
C ALA A 65 -3.73 9.91 -0.33
N VAL A 66 -2.58 9.28 -0.62
CA VAL A 66 -1.35 9.98 -0.98
C VAL A 66 -0.73 9.35 -2.22
N GLN A 67 -0.58 10.16 -3.26
CA GLN A 67 0.13 9.73 -4.45
C GLN A 67 1.64 9.74 -4.22
N ALA A 68 2.29 8.62 -4.42
CA ALA A 68 3.74 8.51 -4.44
C ALA A 68 4.16 7.24 -5.17
N ASP A 69 5.18 7.35 -6.02
CA ASP A 69 5.92 6.19 -6.50
C ASP A 69 6.97 5.83 -5.44
N VAL A 70 6.80 4.70 -4.78
CA VAL A 70 7.68 4.26 -3.69
C VAL A 70 9.02 3.70 -4.16
N CYS A 71 9.23 3.60 -5.48
CA CYS A 71 10.55 3.38 -6.06
C CYS A 71 11.37 4.67 -6.20
N ASP A 72 10.77 5.84 -5.94
CA ASP A 72 11.42 7.15 -5.92
C ASP A 72 11.61 7.60 -4.47
N GLU A 73 12.87 7.80 -4.07
CA GLU A 73 13.23 8.16 -2.70
C GLU A 73 12.58 9.49 -2.25
N SER A 74 12.52 10.48 -3.14
CA SER A 74 11.94 11.78 -2.80
C SER A 74 10.43 11.71 -2.58
N GLN A 75 9.73 10.89 -3.38
CA GLN A 75 8.30 10.66 -3.24
C GLN A 75 7.99 9.81 -2.00
N SER A 76 8.82 8.82 -1.69
CA SER A 76 8.72 8.03 -0.45
C SER A 76 8.89 8.92 0.78
N SER A 77 9.88 9.81 0.79
CA SER A 77 10.09 10.77 1.87
C SER A 77 8.88 11.70 2.04
N ARG A 78 8.30 12.17 0.94
CA ARG A 78 7.08 13.00 0.97
C ARG A 78 5.87 12.21 1.50
N LEU A 79 5.74 10.95 1.13
CA LEU A 79 4.68 10.06 1.63
C LEU A 79 4.74 9.94 3.16
N VAL A 80 5.93 9.65 3.70
CA VAL A 80 6.16 9.57 5.15
C VAL A 80 5.91 10.92 5.82
N GLY A 81 6.42 12.02 5.25
CA GLY A 81 6.19 13.38 5.76
C GLY A 81 4.69 13.70 5.84
N THR A 82 3.91 13.36 4.81
CA THR A 82 2.46 13.57 4.80
C THR A 82 1.76 12.76 5.89
N ALA A 83 2.18 11.52 6.13
CA ALA A 83 1.64 10.69 7.22
C ALA A 83 1.94 11.30 8.59
N VAL A 84 3.17 11.77 8.81
CA VAL A 84 3.58 12.45 10.05
C VAL A 84 2.78 13.73 10.27
N ASP A 85 2.64 14.57 9.26
CA ASP A 85 1.89 15.83 9.34
C ASP A 85 0.39 15.60 9.61
N SER A 86 -0.18 14.53 9.05
CA SER A 86 -1.61 14.24 9.16
C SER A 86 -1.98 13.53 10.46
N PHE A 87 -1.12 12.61 10.93
CA PHE A 87 -1.44 11.69 12.03
C PHE A 87 -0.39 11.65 13.15
N GLY A 88 0.70 12.40 13.05
CA GLY A 88 1.70 12.56 14.08
C GLY A 88 2.85 11.56 14.06
N GLY A 89 2.84 10.55 13.21
CA GLY A 89 3.90 9.55 13.11
C GLY A 89 3.55 8.40 12.18
N VAL A 90 4.44 7.43 12.11
CA VAL A 90 4.24 6.16 11.40
C VAL A 90 4.67 5.01 12.31
N ASP A 91 3.76 4.11 12.63
CA ASP A 91 4.01 2.95 13.49
C ASP A 91 4.09 1.65 12.70
N ILE A 92 3.37 1.58 11.59
CA ILE A 92 3.18 0.37 10.78
C ILE A 92 3.44 0.68 9.32
N LEU A 93 4.28 -0.12 8.69
CA LEU A 93 4.50 -0.10 7.25
C LEU A 93 4.14 -1.45 6.65
N VAL A 94 3.27 -1.44 5.64
CA VAL A 94 2.94 -2.62 4.85
C VAL A 94 3.44 -2.41 3.42
N ASN A 95 4.50 -3.11 3.06
CA ASN A 95 5.04 -3.14 1.70
C ASN A 95 4.20 -4.09 0.85
N ASN A 96 3.20 -3.53 0.14
CA ASN A 96 2.28 -4.27 -0.73
C ASN A 96 2.44 -3.87 -2.20
N ALA A 97 2.93 -2.67 -2.50
CA ALA A 97 3.17 -2.25 -3.87
C ALA A 97 4.20 -3.16 -4.55
N PHE A 98 3.96 -3.45 -5.80
CA PHE A 98 4.92 -4.13 -6.68
C PHE A 98 4.97 -3.40 -8.03
N GLY A 99 6.13 -3.49 -8.70
CA GLY A 99 6.34 -2.87 -10.00
C GLY A 99 5.40 -3.43 -11.06
N ARG A 100 5.23 -2.70 -12.15
CA ARG A 100 4.42 -3.16 -13.28
C ARG A 100 5.03 -4.41 -13.87
N PHE A 101 4.37 -5.54 -13.69
CA PHE A 101 4.65 -6.78 -14.41
C PHE A 101 3.57 -6.97 -15.47
N SER A 102 4.00 -7.07 -16.72
CA SER A 102 3.10 -7.43 -17.82
C SER A 102 3.25 -8.93 -18.12
N PHE A 103 2.29 -9.71 -17.68
CA PHE A 103 2.24 -11.13 -18.01
C PHE A 103 1.73 -11.30 -19.44
N ASP A 104 2.60 -11.79 -20.35
CA ASP A 104 2.19 -12.27 -21.66
C ASP A 104 2.09 -13.80 -21.63
N PRO A 105 0.87 -14.38 -21.65
CA PRO A 105 0.68 -15.83 -21.62
C PRO A 105 1.28 -16.56 -22.82
N ARG A 106 1.64 -15.83 -23.88
CA ARG A 106 2.31 -16.36 -25.07
C ARG A 106 3.83 -16.46 -24.92
N ARG A 107 4.40 -15.74 -23.95
CA ARG A 107 5.83 -15.77 -23.58
C ARG A 107 5.99 -16.53 -22.28
N ARG A 108 5.82 -17.83 -22.32
CA ARG A 108 6.12 -18.67 -21.14
C ARG A 108 7.62 -18.86 -21.05
N SER A 109 8.26 -18.07 -20.19
CA SER A 109 9.62 -18.38 -19.75
C SER A 109 9.57 -19.65 -18.89
N THR A 110 10.20 -20.70 -19.34
CA THR A 110 10.47 -21.85 -18.48
C THR A 110 11.72 -21.55 -17.68
N PHE A 111 11.83 -22.12 -16.48
CA PHE A 111 13.02 -21.94 -15.61
C PHE A 111 14.34 -22.30 -16.32
N ALA A 112 14.29 -23.21 -17.31
CA ALA A 112 15.46 -23.63 -18.08
C ALA A 112 15.78 -22.76 -19.31
N GLY A 113 14.87 -21.88 -19.73
CA GLY A 113 15.04 -20.99 -20.88
C GLY A 113 14.66 -19.53 -20.53
N GLY A 114 14.71 -19.19 -19.26
CA GLY A 114 14.28 -17.91 -18.75
C GLY A 114 15.16 -16.75 -19.20
N ASP A 115 14.52 -15.66 -19.57
CA ASP A 115 15.14 -14.38 -19.77
C ASP A 115 15.46 -13.76 -18.39
N TRP A 116 16.76 -13.68 -18.07
CA TRP A 116 17.22 -13.11 -16.81
C TRP A 116 16.85 -11.64 -16.65
N ASP A 117 16.67 -10.91 -17.74
CA ASP A 117 16.23 -9.52 -17.71
C ASP A 117 14.77 -9.42 -17.22
N GLU A 118 13.92 -10.40 -17.58
CA GLU A 118 12.55 -10.48 -17.09
C GLU A 118 12.48 -10.79 -15.59
N PHE A 119 13.32 -11.72 -15.09
CA PHE A 119 13.45 -11.98 -13.65
C PHE A 119 14.01 -10.77 -12.89
N GLY A 120 15.01 -10.09 -13.46
CA GLY A 120 15.58 -8.87 -12.89
C GLY A 120 14.51 -7.78 -12.72
N ALA A 121 13.70 -7.54 -13.75
CA ALA A 121 12.62 -6.56 -13.70
C ALA A 121 11.55 -6.90 -12.63
N GLN A 122 11.25 -8.18 -12.42
CA GLN A 122 10.33 -8.61 -11.35
C GLN A 122 10.93 -8.38 -9.96
N ILE A 123 12.20 -8.72 -9.76
CA ILE A 123 12.91 -8.51 -8.49
C ILE A 123 12.99 -7.01 -8.18
N GLU A 124 13.37 -6.19 -9.15
CA GLU A 124 13.41 -4.74 -8.99
C GLU A 124 12.04 -4.17 -8.62
N GLY A 125 10.99 -4.59 -9.31
CA GLY A 125 9.62 -4.15 -9.04
C GLY A 125 9.06 -4.57 -7.68
N CYS A 126 9.59 -5.67 -7.10
CA CYS A 126 9.12 -6.17 -5.81
C CYS A 126 10.00 -5.74 -4.64
N CYS A 127 11.31 -5.54 -4.86
CA CYS A 127 12.29 -5.38 -3.79
C CYS A 127 12.89 -3.98 -3.68
N MET A 128 12.79 -3.15 -4.73
CA MET A 128 13.38 -1.80 -4.77
C MET A 128 12.39 -0.73 -4.29
N VAL A 129 11.69 -0.99 -3.21
CA VAL A 129 10.82 -0.01 -2.55
C VAL A 129 11.65 0.76 -1.53
N HIS A 130 11.76 2.07 -1.70
CA HIS A 130 12.49 2.98 -0.82
C HIS A 130 11.52 3.62 0.18
N ILE A 131 11.29 2.97 1.31
CA ILE A 131 10.61 3.59 2.47
C ILE A 131 11.44 3.41 3.71
#